data_0f8911824284f81ba6671018aad87aed
#
_entry.id   0f8911824284f81ba6671018aad87aed
#
_cell.length_a   1.000
_cell.length_b   1.000
_cell.length_c   1.000
_cell.angle_alpha   90.00
_cell.angle_beta   90.00
_cell.angle_gamma   90.00
#
_symmetry.space_group_name_H-M   'P 1'
#
loop_
_entity.id
_entity.type
_entity.pdbx_description
1 polymer ?
#
loop_
_entity_poly.entity_id
_entity_poly.type
_entity_poly.pdbx_seq_one_letter_code
_entity_poly.pdbx_strand_id
1 'polypeptide(L)'
;MDYQKDIIVIDKLGVVPTDSEVEYLAHLLCLGGTCRYRFNERDFELHAGDLSIIRKRKLIEKTEPSDDFRCKIIYAKPGFIDLCTPQSNYGMKGSLALFLNPVMHLTPEQQIVCRRDFDLLERRIADTEHRFYRETLVNAMQAAILDFFDFHARIYGESDISTQNASIMNRFLKMLEAGTY
;
A
#
# COMPACT_ATOMS: atom_id res chain seq x y z
N MET A 1 -9.15 20.65 -2.88
CA MET A 1 -8.48 19.35 -3.13
C MET A 1 -9.53 18.35 -3.57
N ASP A 2 -9.35 17.77 -4.73
CA ASP A 2 -10.26 16.76 -5.29
C ASP A 2 -9.79 15.38 -4.82
N TYR A 3 -10.31 14.92 -3.68
CA TYR A 3 -9.93 13.62 -3.08
C TYR A 3 -10.29 12.41 -3.94
N GLN A 4 -11.18 12.56 -4.92
CA GLN A 4 -11.49 11.51 -5.90
C GLN A 4 -10.29 11.12 -6.76
N LYS A 5 -9.30 12.02 -6.87
CA LYS A 5 -8.05 11.76 -7.61
C LYS A 5 -6.89 11.34 -6.70
N ASP A 6 -7.04 11.45 -5.39
CA ASP A 6 -5.97 11.13 -4.44
C ASP A 6 -5.93 9.63 -4.10
N ILE A 7 -7.07 8.95 -4.24
CA ILE A 7 -7.20 7.50 -4.02
C ILE A 7 -8.21 6.90 -4.99
N ILE A 8 -7.88 5.77 -5.58
CA ILE A 8 -8.74 5.03 -6.52
C ILE A 8 -8.59 3.52 -6.33
N VAL A 9 -9.65 2.78 -6.68
CA VAL A 9 -9.67 1.31 -6.67
C VAL A 9 -9.72 0.79 -8.09
N ILE A 10 -8.90 -0.20 -8.38
CA ILE A 10 -8.82 -0.91 -9.67
C ILE A 10 -8.74 -2.41 -9.40
N ASP A 11 -9.46 -3.21 -10.18
CA ASP A 11 -9.52 -4.67 -10.07
C ASP A 11 -8.69 -5.40 -11.14
N LYS A 12 -7.86 -4.65 -11.88
CA LYS A 12 -7.06 -5.18 -12.98
C LYS A 12 -5.61 -4.75 -12.90
N LEU A 13 -4.72 -5.75 -12.97
CA LEU A 13 -3.27 -5.50 -13.05
C LEU A 13 -2.92 -4.78 -14.35
N GLY A 14 -1.94 -3.86 -14.28
CA GLY A 14 -1.44 -3.10 -15.44
C GLY A 14 -2.24 -1.85 -15.78
N VAL A 15 -3.41 -1.64 -15.18
CA VAL A 15 -4.12 -0.37 -15.24
C VAL A 15 -3.56 0.53 -14.15
N VAL A 16 -3.00 1.66 -14.52
CA VAL A 16 -2.38 2.61 -13.62
C VAL A 16 -3.02 3.97 -13.79
N PRO A 17 -3.28 4.71 -12.70
CA PRO A 17 -3.75 6.08 -12.80
C PRO A 17 -2.79 6.94 -13.62
N THR A 18 -3.33 7.70 -14.57
CA THR A 18 -2.57 8.54 -15.51
C THR A 18 -2.38 9.97 -15.03
N ASP A 19 -2.15 10.20 -13.77
CA ASP A 19 -1.67 11.50 -13.31
C ASP A 19 -0.15 11.53 -13.52
N SER A 20 0.29 12.26 -14.54
CA SER A 20 1.68 12.20 -15.03
C SER A 20 2.72 12.78 -14.06
N GLU A 21 2.30 13.52 -13.04
CA GLU A 21 3.20 14.22 -12.12
C GLU A 21 3.45 13.49 -10.80
N VAL A 22 2.61 12.51 -10.44
CA VAL A 22 2.67 11.86 -9.13
C VAL A 22 2.69 10.34 -9.25
N GLU A 23 3.65 9.71 -8.60
CA GLU A 23 3.70 8.26 -8.47
C GLU A 23 2.79 7.79 -7.34
N TYR A 24 1.72 7.06 -7.69
CA TYR A 24 0.82 6.45 -6.71
C TYR A 24 1.48 5.27 -5.99
N LEU A 25 1.24 5.15 -4.69
CA LEU A 25 1.49 3.93 -3.95
C LEU A 25 0.42 2.90 -4.31
N ALA A 26 0.80 1.63 -4.41
CA ALA A 26 -0.12 0.54 -4.70
C ALA A 26 -0.28 -0.37 -3.48
N HIS A 27 -1.52 -0.59 -3.06
CA HIS A 27 -1.91 -1.59 -2.05
C HIS A 27 -2.67 -2.67 -2.81
N LEU A 28 -2.07 -3.84 -3.00
CA LEU A 28 -2.62 -4.93 -3.81
C LEU A 28 -3.01 -6.10 -2.93
N LEU A 29 -4.28 -6.47 -2.95
CA LEU A 29 -4.81 -7.70 -2.38
C LEU A 29 -4.97 -8.74 -3.49
N CYS A 30 -4.26 -9.87 -3.40
CA CYS A 30 -4.42 -11.00 -4.30
C CYS A 30 -5.69 -11.78 -3.95
N LEU A 31 -6.62 -11.89 -4.89
CA LEU A 31 -7.91 -12.56 -4.71
C LEU A 31 -7.92 -13.98 -5.27
N GLY A 32 -6.99 -14.33 -6.16
CA GLY A 32 -6.88 -15.65 -6.76
C GLY A 32 -5.68 -15.73 -7.69
N GLY A 33 -5.26 -16.96 -8.02
CA GLY A 33 -4.07 -17.22 -8.81
C GLY A 33 -2.77 -16.83 -8.12
N THR A 34 -1.72 -16.64 -8.91
CA THR A 34 -0.39 -16.24 -8.44
C THR A 34 0.17 -15.12 -9.31
N CYS A 35 1.08 -14.31 -8.75
CA CYS A 35 1.81 -13.32 -9.52
C CYS A 35 3.25 -13.23 -9.02
N ARG A 36 4.21 -13.45 -9.91
CA ARG A 36 5.61 -13.17 -9.64
C ARG A 36 5.95 -11.78 -10.13
N TYR A 37 6.75 -11.08 -9.36
CA TYR A 37 7.29 -9.80 -9.78
C TYR A 37 8.66 -9.55 -9.19
N ARG A 38 9.45 -8.75 -9.90
CA ARG A 38 10.76 -8.28 -9.44
C ARG A 38 10.66 -6.83 -9.01
N PHE A 39 11.09 -6.56 -7.79
CA PHE A 39 11.04 -5.23 -7.19
C PHE A 39 12.35 -4.95 -6.46
N ASN A 40 12.99 -3.84 -6.82
CA ASN A 40 14.28 -3.43 -6.24
C ASN A 40 15.29 -4.60 -6.22
N GLU A 41 15.50 -5.21 -7.41
CA GLU A 41 16.42 -6.34 -7.65
C GLU A 41 16.11 -7.64 -6.89
N ARG A 42 14.96 -7.74 -6.22
CA ARG A 42 14.51 -8.94 -5.49
C ARG A 42 13.24 -9.51 -6.10
N ASP A 43 13.15 -10.83 -6.12
CA ASP A 43 11.98 -11.54 -6.64
C ASP A 43 10.98 -11.80 -5.51
N PHE A 44 9.70 -11.57 -5.80
CA PHE A 44 8.57 -11.79 -4.91
C PHE A 44 7.48 -12.59 -5.62
N GLU A 45 6.70 -13.34 -4.85
CA GLU A 45 5.56 -14.10 -5.33
C GLU A 45 4.35 -13.84 -4.45
N LEU A 46 3.20 -13.60 -5.10
CA LEU A 46 1.89 -13.42 -4.47
C LEU A 46 1.03 -14.64 -4.70
N HIS A 47 0.32 -15.05 -3.67
CA HIS A 47 -0.71 -16.09 -3.71
C HIS A 47 -2.06 -15.52 -3.27
N ALA A 48 -3.14 -16.25 -3.52
CA ALA A 48 -4.47 -15.86 -3.08
C ALA A 48 -4.51 -15.58 -1.56
N GLY A 49 -4.95 -14.40 -1.17
CA GLY A 49 -5.00 -13.91 0.21
C GLY A 49 -3.81 -13.03 0.62
N ASP A 50 -2.76 -12.94 -0.19
CA ASP A 50 -1.60 -12.11 0.11
C ASP A 50 -1.87 -10.63 -0.14
N LEU A 51 -1.23 -9.80 0.68
CA LEU A 51 -1.20 -8.34 0.55
C LEU A 51 0.19 -7.89 0.11
N SER A 52 0.26 -7.03 -0.90
CA SER A 52 1.50 -6.35 -1.30
C SER A 52 1.32 -4.84 -1.26
N ILE A 53 2.28 -4.14 -0.65
CA ILE A 53 2.30 -2.68 -0.59
C ILE A 53 3.57 -2.17 -1.28
N ILE A 54 3.38 -1.52 -2.43
CA ILE A 54 4.48 -1.03 -3.26
C ILE A 54 4.48 0.49 -3.23
N ARG A 55 5.47 1.06 -2.57
CA ARG A 55 5.64 2.51 -2.45
C ARG A 55 6.25 3.15 -3.70
N LYS A 56 7.10 2.43 -4.42
CA LYS A 56 7.83 2.91 -5.59
C LYS A 56 7.65 1.97 -6.78
N ARG A 57 6.56 2.16 -7.53
CA ARG A 57 6.22 1.28 -8.66
C ARG A 57 7.27 1.27 -9.77
N LYS A 58 8.01 2.37 -9.94
CA LYS A 58 9.12 2.44 -10.90
C LYS A 58 10.23 1.42 -10.66
N LEU A 59 10.32 0.86 -9.43
CA LEU A 59 11.25 -0.22 -9.10
C LEU A 59 10.72 -1.61 -9.44
N ILE A 60 9.51 -1.73 -9.99
CA ILE A 60 9.01 -2.99 -10.55
C ILE A 60 9.64 -3.18 -11.92
N GLU A 61 10.44 -4.23 -12.06
CA GLU A 61 11.17 -4.54 -13.29
C GLU A 61 10.41 -5.52 -14.17
N LYS A 62 9.71 -6.46 -13.57
CA LYS A 62 9.00 -7.54 -14.26
C LYS A 62 7.79 -8.00 -13.47
N THR A 63 6.71 -8.35 -14.18
CA THR A 63 5.48 -8.86 -13.57
C THR A 63 4.94 -10.01 -14.40
N GLU A 64 4.69 -11.15 -13.78
CA GLU A 64 4.26 -12.40 -14.41
C GLU A 64 3.05 -12.98 -13.64
N PRO A 65 1.82 -12.54 -13.96
CA PRO A 65 0.61 -13.12 -13.39
C PRO A 65 0.28 -14.47 -14.03
N SER A 66 -0.33 -15.39 -13.26
CA SER A 66 -0.96 -16.58 -13.80
C SER A 66 -2.25 -16.22 -14.56
N ASP A 67 -2.76 -17.14 -15.40
CA ASP A 67 -3.96 -16.87 -16.23
C ASP A 67 -5.22 -16.62 -15.37
N ASP A 68 -5.27 -17.20 -14.17
CA ASP A 68 -6.37 -17.06 -13.21
C ASP A 68 -6.11 -15.97 -12.15
N PHE A 69 -5.06 -15.16 -12.32
CA PHE A 69 -4.72 -14.10 -11.37
C PHE A 69 -5.82 -13.04 -11.29
N ARG A 70 -6.27 -12.79 -10.07
CA ARG A 70 -7.26 -11.76 -9.74
C ARG A 70 -6.77 -10.94 -8.56
N CYS A 71 -6.96 -9.64 -8.63
CA CYS A 71 -6.53 -8.73 -7.57
C CYS A 71 -7.50 -7.57 -7.40
N LYS A 72 -7.41 -6.90 -6.27
CA LYS A 72 -7.96 -5.56 -6.03
C LYS A 72 -6.79 -4.66 -5.65
N ILE A 73 -6.67 -3.51 -6.30
CA ILE A 73 -5.58 -2.57 -6.07
C ILE A 73 -6.16 -1.23 -5.65
N ILE A 74 -5.69 -0.71 -4.52
CA ILE A 74 -5.93 0.65 -4.09
C ILE A 74 -4.68 1.46 -4.41
N TYR A 75 -4.83 2.40 -5.34
CA TYR A 75 -3.79 3.39 -5.62
C TYR A 75 -4.06 4.65 -4.82
N ALA A 76 -3.05 5.14 -4.11
CA ALA A 76 -3.16 6.36 -3.32
C ALA A 76 -1.95 7.26 -3.55
N LYS A 77 -2.17 8.57 -3.62
CA LYS A 77 -1.07 9.54 -3.73
C LYS A 77 -0.25 9.59 -2.44
N PRO A 78 1.06 9.85 -2.52
CA PRO A 78 1.92 9.95 -1.33
C PRO A 78 1.39 10.93 -0.29
N GLY A 79 0.95 12.12 -0.71
CA GLY A 79 0.41 13.13 0.20
C GLY A 79 -0.87 12.68 0.92
N PHE A 80 -1.72 11.87 0.28
CA PHE A 80 -2.88 11.29 0.94
C PHE A 80 -2.47 10.22 1.96
N ILE A 81 -1.52 9.36 1.63
CA ILE A 81 -0.97 8.37 2.56
C ILE A 81 -0.30 9.03 3.76
N ASP A 82 0.48 10.10 3.53
CA ASP A 82 1.11 10.86 4.62
C ASP A 82 0.08 11.47 5.58
N LEU A 83 -1.06 11.94 5.05
CA LEU A 83 -2.19 12.44 5.85
C LEU A 83 -2.81 11.34 6.73
N CYS A 84 -2.91 10.11 6.20
CA CYS A 84 -3.52 8.98 6.89
C CYS A 84 -2.54 8.23 7.80
N THR A 85 -1.23 8.34 7.59
CA THR A 85 -0.22 7.61 8.37
C THR A 85 0.01 8.31 9.72
N PRO A 86 -0.09 7.58 10.85
CA PRO A 86 0.21 8.15 12.15
C PRO A 86 1.63 8.72 12.21
N GLN A 87 1.76 9.97 12.69
CA GLN A 87 3.04 10.66 12.86
C GLN A 87 3.73 10.21 14.17
N SER A 88 4.06 8.93 14.24
CA SER A 88 4.75 8.31 15.37
C SER A 88 6.01 7.61 14.89
N ASN A 89 6.92 7.32 15.83
CA ASN A 89 8.10 6.49 15.55
C ASN A 89 7.74 5.14 14.93
N TYR A 90 6.58 4.61 15.29
CA TYR A 90 6.04 3.36 14.75
C TYR A 90 5.66 3.49 13.27
N GLY A 91 4.97 4.57 12.91
CA GLY A 91 4.60 4.83 11.50
C GLY A 91 5.81 4.98 10.59
N MET A 92 6.88 5.64 11.05
CA MET A 92 8.12 5.77 10.28
C MET A 92 8.81 4.42 10.07
N LYS A 93 8.95 3.62 11.12
CA LYS A 93 9.55 2.28 11.04
C LYS A 93 8.72 1.35 10.17
N GLY A 94 7.39 1.36 10.31
CA GLY A 94 6.47 0.56 9.52
C GLY A 94 6.57 0.88 8.02
N SER A 95 6.65 2.14 7.66
CA SER A 95 6.81 2.56 6.26
C SER A 95 8.09 2.04 5.63
N LEU A 96 9.22 2.09 6.35
CA LEU A 96 10.48 1.54 5.87
C LEU A 96 10.44 0.02 5.79
N ALA A 97 9.89 -0.65 6.79
CA ALA A 97 9.78 -2.10 6.83
C ALA A 97 8.95 -2.63 5.64
N LEU A 98 7.84 -1.97 5.31
CA LEU A 98 7.03 -2.26 4.12
C LEU A 98 7.80 -2.06 2.81
N PHE A 99 8.65 -1.03 2.72
CA PHE A 99 9.48 -0.84 1.52
C PHE A 99 10.48 -1.98 1.33
N LEU A 100 11.09 -2.47 2.41
CA LEU A 100 12.08 -3.55 2.36
C LEU A 100 11.42 -4.92 2.11
N ASN A 101 10.22 -5.15 2.62
CA ASN A 101 9.47 -6.40 2.50
C ASN A 101 8.03 -6.10 2.09
N PRO A 102 7.77 -5.86 0.79
CA PRO A 102 6.47 -5.39 0.31
C PRO A 102 5.37 -6.46 0.32
N VAL A 103 5.70 -7.74 0.42
CA VAL A 103 4.75 -8.85 0.39
C VAL A 103 4.49 -9.40 1.78
N MET A 104 3.23 -9.57 2.11
CA MET A 104 2.75 -10.20 3.35
C MET A 104 1.90 -11.41 3.02
N HIS A 105 2.36 -12.59 3.45
CA HIS A 105 1.57 -13.83 3.41
C HIS A 105 0.67 -13.87 4.64
N LEU A 106 -0.59 -13.47 4.47
CA LEU A 106 -1.53 -13.26 5.57
C LEU A 106 -2.09 -14.59 6.10
N THR A 107 -2.26 -14.69 7.43
CA THR A 107 -3.03 -15.77 8.04
C THR A 107 -4.51 -15.66 7.64
N PRO A 108 -5.33 -16.73 7.78
CA PRO A 108 -6.76 -16.67 7.48
C PRO A 108 -7.49 -15.54 8.22
N GLU A 109 -7.13 -15.28 9.48
CA GLU A 109 -7.72 -14.21 10.30
C GLU A 109 -7.32 -12.83 9.76
N GLN A 110 -6.04 -12.65 9.40
CA GLN A 110 -5.54 -11.41 8.79
C GLN A 110 -6.18 -11.16 7.42
N GLN A 111 -6.42 -12.21 6.62
CA GLN A 111 -7.12 -12.10 5.34
C GLN A 111 -8.55 -11.59 5.50
N ILE A 112 -9.28 -12.02 6.53
CA ILE A 112 -10.63 -11.52 6.84
C ILE A 112 -10.59 -10.02 7.12
N VAL A 113 -9.67 -9.58 7.97
CA VAL A 113 -9.50 -8.15 8.30
C VAL A 113 -9.10 -7.34 7.06
N CYS A 114 -8.11 -7.81 6.32
CA CYS A 114 -7.63 -7.14 5.10
C CYS A 114 -8.73 -6.98 4.04
N ARG A 115 -9.53 -8.03 3.79
CA ARG A 115 -10.67 -7.96 2.87
C ARG A 115 -11.71 -6.93 3.33
N ARG A 116 -12.05 -6.93 4.62
CA ARG A 116 -12.96 -5.95 5.22
C ARG A 116 -12.47 -4.51 4.98
N ASP A 117 -11.17 -4.26 5.15
CA ASP A 117 -10.58 -2.93 4.98
C ASP A 117 -10.61 -2.48 3.52
N PHE A 118 -10.28 -3.38 2.59
CA PHE A 118 -10.40 -3.12 1.15
C PHE A 118 -11.86 -2.84 0.72
N ASP A 119 -12.82 -3.63 1.21
CA ASP A 119 -14.23 -3.45 0.90
C ASP A 119 -14.80 -2.14 1.50
N LEU A 120 -14.34 -1.76 2.71
CA LEU A 120 -14.70 -0.50 3.32
C LEU A 120 -14.15 0.68 2.52
N LEU A 121 -12.87 0.64 2.15
CA LEU A 121 -12.24 1.68 1.34
C LEU A 121 -12.93 1.84 -0.02
N GLU A 122 -13.21 0.74 -0.72
CA GLU A 122 -13.94 0.77 -2.00
C GLU A 122 -15.30 1.46 -1.86
N ARG A 123 -16.08 1.11 -0.83
CA ARG A 123 -17.36 1.77 -0.55
C ARG A 123 -17.19 3.25 -0.22
N ARG A 124 -16.19 3.62 0.57
CA ARG A 124 -15.93 5.02 0.91
C ARG A 124 -15.47 5.85 -0.29
N ILE A 125 -14.66 5.27 -1.17
CA ILE A 125 -14.23 5.92 -2.41
C ILE A 125 -15.43 6.18 -3.34
N ALA A 126 -16.38 5.24 -3.40
CA ALA A 126 -17.57 5.36 -4.24
C ALA A 126 -18.64 6.32 -3.69
N ASP A 127 -18.70 6.55 -2.38
CA ASP A 127 -19.74 7.34 -1.70
C ASP A 127 -19.41 8.85 -1.68
N THR A 128 -19.26 9.43 -2.86
CA THR A 128 -18.83 10.84 -3.04
C THR A 128 -19.82 11.87 -2.52
N GLU A 129 -21.10 11.48 -2.34
CA GLU A 129 -22.16 12.36 -1.83
C GLU A 129 -22.22 12.38 -0.29
N HIS A 130 -21.40 11.58 0.39
CA HIS A 130 -21.37 11.57 1.85
C HIS A 130 -20.94 12.92 2.40
N ARG A 131 -21.74 13.48 3.33
CA ARG A 131 -21.48 14.81 3.92
C ARG A 131 -20.05 14.96 4.49
N PHE A 132 -19.50 13.90 5.05
CA PHE A 132 -18.15 13.84 5.61
C PHE A 132 -17.26 12.89 4.78
N TYR A 133 -17.36 13.00 3.45
CA TYR A 133 -16.65 12.12 2.50
C TYR A 133 -15.16 12.04 2.81
N ARG A 134 -14.52 13.20 2.96
CA ARG A 134 -13.08 13.28 3.25
C ARG A 134 -12.71 12.59 4.55
N GLU A 135 -13.41 12.93 5.62
CA GLU A 135 -13.12 12.43 6.97
C GLU A 135 -13.33 10.91 7.06
N THR A 136 -14.40 10.42 6.48
CA THR A 136 -14.68 8.96 6.48
C THR A 136 -13.65 8.20 5.65
N LEU A 137 -13.19 8.76 4.53
CA LEU A 137 -12.16 8.17 3.68
C LEU A 137 -10.80 8.14 4.40
N VAL A 138 -10.40 9.26 5.00
CA VAL A 138 -9.15 9.36 5.79
C VAL A 138 -9.16 8.38 6.96
N ASN A 139 -10.26 8.31 7.71
CA ASN A 139 -10.38 7.40 8.85
C ASN A 139 -10.33 5.93 8.41
N ALA A 140 -10.98 5.56 7.31
CA ALA A 140 -10.93 4.20 6.78
C ALA A 140 -9.52 3.83 6.33
N MET A 141 -8.82 4.73 5.62
CA MET A 141 -7.44 4.47 5.18
C MET A 141 -6.47 4.43 6.36
N GLN A 142 -6.65 5.28 7.38
CA GLN A 142 -5.83 5.25 8.59
C GLN A 142 -5.97 3.93 9.34
N ALA A 143 -7.20 3.42 9.49
CA ALA A 143 -7.45 2.12 10.12
C ALA A 143 -6.77 0.99 9.33
N ALA A 144 -6.93 0.97 8.00
CA ALA A 144 -6.29 -0.03 7.15
C ALA A 144 -4.75 0.03 7.24
N ILE A 145 -4.15 1.22 7.25
CA ILE A 145 -2.69 1.38 7.40
C ILE A 145 -2.21 0.81 8.73
N LEU A 146 -2.95 1.02 9.82
CA LEU A 146 -2.60 0.47 11.14
C LEU A 146 -2.67 -1.05 11.16
N ASP A 147 -3.70 -1.64 10.55
CA ASP A 147 -3.83 -3.09 10.41
C ASP A 147 -2.69 -3.66 9.54
N PHE A 148 -2.33 -3.00 8.43
CA PHE A 148 -1.22 -3.43 7.57
C PHE A 148 0.14 -3.36 8.28
N PHE A 149 0.37 -2.35 9.10
CA PHE A 149 1.58 -2.27 9.92
C PHE A 149 1.62 -3.38 10.98
N ASP A 150 0.50 -3.69 11.63
CA ASP A 150 0.39 -4.80 12.58
C ASP A 150 0.66 -6.15 11.90
N PHE A 151 0.06 -6.39 10.72
CA PHE A 151 0.33 -7.61 9.95
C PHE A 151 1.80 -7.75 9.62
N HIS A 152 2.42 -6.68 9.13
CA HIS A 152 3.83 -6.68 8.77
C HIS A 152 4.71 -6.96 9.99
N ALA A 153 4.46 -6.32 11.12
CA ALA A 153 5.20 -6.53 12.35
C ALA A 153 5.07 -7.96 12.89
N ARG A 154 3.89 -8.58 12.77
CA ARG A 154 3.68 -9.98 13.18
C ARG A 154 4.39 -10.97 12.26
N ILE A 155 4.51 -10.68 10.97
CA ILE A 155 5.15 -11.57 9.99
C ILE A 155 6.67 -11.45 10.05
N TYR A 156 7.20 -10.23 10.11
CA TYR A 156 8.63 -9.94 9.98
C TYR A 156 9.31 -9.56 11.30
N GLY A 157 8.54 -9.38 12.37
CA GLY A 157 9.02 -8.85 13.64
C GLY A 157 9.18 -7.33 13.63
N GLU A 158 9.39 -6.75 14.81
CA GLU A 158 9.74 -5.34 14.91
C GLU A 158 11.15 -5.13 14.36
N SER A 159 11.31 -4.13 13.48
CA SER A 159 12.64 -3.85 12.94
C SER A 159 13.55 -3.27 14.03
N ASP A 160 14.76 -3.80 14.17
CA ASP A 160 15.84 -3.28 15.03
C ASP A 160 16.40 -1.93 14.58
N ILE A 161 15.80 -1.34 13.54
CA ILE A 161 16.22 -0.04 13.01
C ILE A 161 15.95 1.04 14.07
N SER A 162 16.99 1.74 14.47
CA SER A 162 16.84 2.86 15.40
C SER A 162 15.89 3.92 14.81
N THR A 163 15.13 4.60 15.65
CA THR A 163 14.23 5.67 15.24
C THR A 163 14.93 6.73 14.39
N GLN A 164 16.19 7.05 14.72
CA GLN A 164 16.98 8.00 13.95
C GLN A 164 17.29 7.51 12.55
N ASN A 165 17.72 6.25 12.40
CA ASN A 165 17.99 5.65 11.09
C ASN A 165 16.72 5.50 10.26
N ALA A 166 15.59 5.14 10.86
CA ALA A 166 14.30 5.09 10.20
C ALA A 166 13.86 6.48 9.70
N SER A 167 14.07 7.53 10.49
CA SER A 167 13.77 8.89 10.10
C SER A 167 14.62 9.36 8.91
N ILE A 168 15.93 9.10 8.93
CA ILE A 168 16.85 9.43 7.84
C ILE A 168 16.43 8.69 6.57
N MET A 169 16.17 7.42 6.66
CA MET A 169 15.77 6.59 5.50
C MET A 169 14.42 7.01 4.94
N ASN A 170 13.44 7.33 5.78
CA ASN A 170 12.15 7.84 5.31
C ASN A 170 12.29 9.20 4.62
N ARG A 171 13.15 10.09 5.11
CA ARG A 171 13.46 11.34 4.40
C ARG A 171 14.10 11.06 3.05
N PHE A 172 15.03 10.11 2.97
CA PHE A 172 15.63 9.68 1.71
C PHE A 172 14.60 9.12 0.74
N LEU A 173 13.72 8.23 1.19
CA LEU A 173 12.62 7.69 0.37
C LEU A 173 11.69 8.79 -0.14
N LYS A 174 11.32 9.77 0.70
CA LYS A 174 10.51 10.92 0.28
C LYS A 174 11.22 11.78 -0.77
N MET A 175 12.53 11.99 -0.64
CA MET A 175 13.32 12.70 -1.67
C MET A 175 13.34 11.93 -2.99
N LEU A 176 13.48 10.61 -2.95
CA LEU A 176 13.40 9.77 -4.15
C LEU A 176 12.00 9.81 -4.77
N GLU A 177 10.94 9.79 -3.96
CA GLU A 177 9.54 9.91 -4.41
C GLU A 177 9.28 11.27 -5.09
N ALA A 178 9.88 12.34 -4.58
CA ALA A 178 9.75 13.69 -5.13
C ALA A 178 10.62 13.94 -6.37
N GLY A 179 11.51 13.00 -6.76
CA GLY A 179 12.42 13.17 -7.89
C GLY A 179 13.51 14.22 -7.69
N THR A 180 13.72 14.67 -6.47
CA THR A 180 14.79 15.60 -6.08
C THR A 180 16.03 14.81 -5.66
N TYR A 181 17.03 14.77 -6.55
CA TYR A 181 18.39 14.30 -6.24
C TYR A 181 19.27 15.47 -5.93
#